data_40ffa4a94c19a76be63c2ee01182162f
#
_entry.id   40ffa4a94c19a76be63c2ee01182162f
#
_cell.length_a   1.000
_cell.length_b   1.000
_cell.length_c   1.000
_cell.angle_alpha   90.00
_cell.angle_beta   90.00
_cell.angle_gamma   90.00
#
_symmetry.space_group_name_H-M   'P 1'
#
loop_
_entity.id
_entity.type
_entity.pdbx_description
1 polymer ?
#
loop_
_entity_poly.entity_id
_entity_poly.type
_entity_poly.pdbx_seq_one_letter_code
_entity_poly.pdbx_strand_id
1 'polypeptide(L)'
;MNQHALILAIDQGTTSSRAIVFDLHGQAHASAQQEFAQLYPNDGWVEHDPEAIWHSVLQVTRDALARSPATPIGLGITNQRETTLIWDRQTGAPIYNAIVWQDRRTASLCDRLKDQGSESLLTKKTGLLLDPYFSASKISWMLEHVAGARARAEKGELAFGTVDSFLLWRLTGGKVHATDATNASRTALFNIHAQQWDDELLDLFQIPRSMLPEVRNTADDFGATDPKILGRALPIYALVGDQQGALVGQGCVAHGMLKSTYGTGCFAMMNTGNHCVPSKHRLLSTVAYRLNGETTYALEGSLFMAGASVQWLRDGLGIIEIGRAHV
;
A
#
# COMPACT_ATOMS: atom_id res chain seq x y z
N MET A 1 -21.40 6.47 23.08
CA MET A 1 -20.57 7.07 22.03
C MET A 1 -21.24 8.35 21.56
N ASN A 2 -20.47 9.42 21.35
CA ASN A 2 -21.01 10.71 20.93
C ASN A 2 -21.59 10.55 19.51
N GLN A 3 -22.88 10.73 19.32
CA GLN A 3 -23.60 10.53 18.03
C GLN A 3 -23.09 11.45 16.89
N HIS A 4 -22.22 12.40 17.20
CA HIS A 4 -21.63 13.36 16.27
C HIS A 4 -20.13 13.12 16.03
N ALA A 5 -19.60 11.94 16.39
CA ALA A 5 -18.19 11.64 16.16
C ALA A 5 -17.92 11.47 14.65
N LEU A 6 -16.89 12.17 14.16
CA LEU A 6 -16.42 12.11 12.79
C LEU A 6 -15.08 11.39 12.72
N ILE A 7 -14.83 10.70 11.60
CA ILE A 7 -13.58 10.02 11.28
C ILE A 7 -13.08 10.55 9.95
N LEU A 8 -11.78 10.85 9.87
CA LEU A 8 -11.12 11.22 8.62
C LEU A 8 -10.53 9.96 7.99
N ALA A 9 -10.85 9.68 6.74
CA ALA A 9 -10.22 8.64 5.93
C ALA A 9 -9.34 9.28 4.85
N ILE A 10 -8.07 8.86 4.77
CA ILE A 10 -7.13 9.22 3.71
C ILE A 10 -6.98 8.02 2.79
N ASP A 11 -7.26 8.20 1.49
CA ASP A 11 -7.09 7.20 0.45
C ASP A 11 -6.02 7.69 -0.54
N GLN A 12 -4.84 7.08 -0.46
CA GLN A 12 -3.73 7.38 -1.37
C GLN A 12 -3.68 6.34 -2.49
N GLY A 13 -4.32 6.64 -3.61
CA GLY A 13 -4.39 5.78 -4.80
C GLY A 13 -3.20 5.96 -5.75
N THR A 14 -3.20 5.20 -6.85
CA THR A 14 -2.12 5.24 -7.85
C THR A 14 -2.08 6.56 -8.62
N THR A 15 -3.22 7.18 -8.88
CA THR A 15 -3.32 8.41 -9.71
C THR A 15 -3.76 9.64 -8.95
N SER A 16 -4.29 9.47 -7.75
CA SER A 16 -4.80 10.58 -6.94
C SER A 16 -4.80 10.24 -5.45
N SER A 17 -4.77 11.28 -4.63
CA SER A 17 -5.03 11.21 -3.19
C SER A 17 -6.42 11.78 -2.90
N ARG A 18 -7.11 11.17 -1.94
CA ARG A 18 -8.44 11.59 -1.48
C ARG A 18 -8.48 11.64 0.04
N ALA A 19 -9.22 12.60 0.59
CA ALA A 19 -9.57 12.62 2.00
C ALA A 19 -11.07 12.80 2.15
N ILE A 20 -11.70 12.00 3.01
CA ILE A 20 -13.14 12.03 3.26
C ILE A 20 -13.38 12.02 4.76
N VAL A 21 -14.29 12.88 5.21
CA VAL A 21 -14.77 12.91 6.59
C VAL A 21 -16.10 12.18 6.65
N PHE A 22 -16.16 11.10 7.42
CA PHE A 22 -17.36 10.29 7.62
C PHE A 22 -17.91 10.45 9.05
N ASP A 23 -19.21 10.30 9.21
CA ASP A 23 -19.78 9.99 10.52
C ASP A 23 -19.73 8.47 10.81
N LEU A 24 -20.17 8.07 12.01
CA LEU A 24 -20.21 6.68 12.42
C LEU A 24 -21.23 5.82 11.67
N HIS A 25 -22.10 6.43 10.86
CA HIS A 25 -23.05 5.73 9.98
C HIS A 25 -22.51 5.57 8.56
N GLY A 26 -21.28 6.05 8.29
CA GLY A 26 -20.65 5.98 6.98
C GLY A 26 -21.11 7.07 6.01
N GLN A 27 -21.85 8.09 6.48
CA GLN A 27 -22.22 9.22 5.65
C GLN A 27 -21.03 10.18 5.51
N ALA A 28 -20.71 10.55 4.26
CA ALA A 28 -19.69 11.54 3.95
C ALA A 28 -20.18 12.96 4.19
N HIS A 29 -19.44 13.75 4.97
CA HIS A 29 -19.73 15.14 5.29
C HIS A 29 -18.81 16.14 4.57
N ALA A 30 -17.59 15.73 4.27
CA ALA A 30 -16.64 16.54 3.52
C ALA A 30 -15.72 15.61 2.70
N SER A 31 -15.30 16.07 1.54
CA SER A 31 -14.33 15.35 0.72
C SER A 31 -13.45 16.31 -0.07
N ALA A 32 -12.23 15.90 -0.34
CA ALA A 32 -11.31 16.53 -1.28
C ALA A 32 -10.52 15.47 -2.01
N GLN A 33 -10.14 15.73 -3.26
CA GLN A 33 -9.34 14.86 -4.10
C GLN A 33 -8.37 15.69 -4.93
N GLN A 34 -7.17 15.15 -5.14
CA GLN A 34 -6.14 15.76 -5.98
C GLN A 34 -5.39 14.68 -6.73
N GLU A 35 -5.24 14.84 -8.03
CA GLU A 35 -4.39 14.01 -8.89
C GLU A 35 -2.92 14.42 -8.77
N PHE A 36 -2.02 13.50 -9.09
CA PHE A 36 -0.58 13.74 -9.21
C PHE A 36 -0.01 12.95 -10.40
N ALA A 37 1.13 13.41 -10.91
CA ALA A 37 1.74 12.84 -12.10
C ALA A 37 2.35 11.46 -11.84
N GLN A 38 2.18 10.54 -12.79
CA GLN A 38 2.98 9.34 -12.93
C GLN A 38 4.16 9.61 -13.86
N LEU A 39 5.31 9.05 -13.55
CA LEU A 39 6.55 9.19 -14.31
C LEU A 39 6.89 7.87 -14.99
N TYR A 40 7.28 7.92 -16.26
CA TYR A 40 7.66 6.76 -17.07
C TYR A 40 9.06 6.96 -17.67
N PRO A 41 10.13 6.87 -16.82
CA PRO A 41 11.48 7.23 -17.26
C PRO A 41 12.07 6.29 -18.30
N ASN A 42 11.63 5.03 -18.35
CA ASN A 42 12.02 4.03 -19.35
C ASN A 42 10.86 3.06 -19.61
N ASP A 43 10.99 2.22 -20.64
CA ASP A 43 10.01 1.20 -20.95
C ASP A 43 9.78 0.24 -19.77
N GLY A 44 8.53 0.09 -19.35
CA GLY A 44 8.14 -0.73 -18.21
C GLY A 44 8.48 -0.15 -16.84
N TRP A 45 9.04 1.05 -16.76
CA TRP A 45 9.30 1.73 -15.49
C TRP A 45 8.15 2.66 -15.15
N VAL A 46 7.72 2.61 -13.90
CA VAL A 46 6.65 3.48 -13.37
C VAL A 46 7.08 4.02 -12.01
N GLU A 47 7.11 5.33 -11.90
CA GLU A 47 7.56 6.03 -10.70
C GLU A 47 6.58 7.12 -10.27
N HIS A 48 6.60 7.43 -8.98
CA HIS A 48 5.99 8.62 -8.44
C HIS A 48 7.06 9.46 -7.72
N ASP A 49 6.93 10.78 -7.79
CA ASP A 49 7.64 11.67 -6.88
C ASP A 49 7.04 11.53 -5.48
N PRO A 50 7.83 11.09 -4.46
CA PRO A 50 7.35 10.98 -3.09
C PRO A 50 6.83 12.29 -2.50
N GLU A 51 7.40 13.41 -2.91
CA GLU A 51 6.95 14.73 -2.46
C GLU A 51 5.60 15.11 -3.09
N ALA A 52 5.34 14.71 -4.33
CA ALA A 52 4.03 14.89 -4.96
C ALA A 52 2.95 14.07 -4.23
N ILE A 53 3.25 12.80 -3.85
CA ILE A 53 2.36 11.99 -3.00
C ILE A 53 2.10 12.71 -1.68
N TRP A 54 3.15 13.15 -0.98
CA TRP A 54 3.02 13.84 0.30
C TRP A 54 2.20 15.12 0.21
N HIS A 55 2.50 15.97 -0.76
CA HIS A 55 1.81 17.25 -0.93
C HIS A 55 0.34 17.07 -1.28
N SER A 56 0.01 16.10 -2.16
CA SER A 56 -1.39 15.83 -2.50
C SER A 56 -2.17 15.32 -1.29
N VAL A 57 -1.61 14.39 -0.50
CA VAL A 57 -2.24 13.90 0.74
C VAL A 57 -2.44 15.03 1.75
N LEU A 58 -1.42 15.88 1.96
CA LEU A 58 -1.49 16.98 2.88
C LEU A 58 -2.56 18.01 2.47
N GLN A 59 -2.62 18.35 1.17
CA GLN A 59 -3.58 19.29 0.64
C GLN A 59 -5.02 18.78 0.79
N VAL A 60 -5.32 17.56 0.32
CA VAL A 60 -6.69 17.02 0.42
C VAL A 60 -7.13 16.82 1.88
N THR A 61 -6.19 16.48 2.77
CA THR A 61 -6.45 16.35 4.19
C THR A 61 -6.86 17.70 4.80
N ARG A 62 -6.10 18.76 4.51
CA ARG A 62 -6.40 20.12 4.96
C ARG A 62 -7.74 20.62 4.42
N ASP A 63 -8.00 20.39 3.14
CA ASP A 63 -9.24 20.81 2.48
C ASP A 63 -10.47 20.09 3.05
N ALA A 64 -10.37 18.77 3.30
CA ALA A 64 -11.44 18.00 3.93
C ALA A 64 -11.70 18.47 5.38
N LEU A 65 -10.62 18.70 6.16
CA LEU A 65 -10.73 19.23 7.51
C LEU A 65 -11.34 20.64 7.57
N ALA A 66 -11.00 21.51 6.62
CA ALA A 66 -11.55 22.86 6.54
C ALA A 66 -13.05 22.88 6.22
N ARG A 67 -13.55 21.87 5.49
CA ARG A 67 -14.97 21.70 5.14
C ARG A 67 -15.73 20.83 6.14
N SER A 68 -15.04 20.23 7.09
CA SER A 68 -15.66 19.34 8.09
C SER A 68 -16.51 20.14 9.08
N PRO A 69 -17.74 19.68 9.40
CA PRO A 69 -18.61 20.38 10.35
C PRO A 69 -18.08 20.34 11.79
N ALA A 70 -17.18 19.40 12.12
CA ALA A 70 -16.52 19.29 13.41
C ALA A 70 -15.16 18.63 13.26
N THR A 71 -14.34 18.69 14.31
CA THR A 71 -13.04 17.99 14.34
C THR A 71 -13.25 16.48 14.40
N PRO A 72 -12.66 15.70 13.47
CA PRO A 72 -12.67 14.23 13.57
C PRO A 72 -11.99 13.74 14.85
N ILE A 73 -12.47 12.65 15.41
CA ILE A 73 -11.90 12.02 16.61
C ILE A 73 -10.62 11.23 16.31
N GLY A 74 -10.35 10.95 15.04
CA GLY A 74 -9.16 10.26 14.57
C GLY A 74 -9.17 10.08 13.07
N LEU A 75 -8.11 9.47 12.54
CA LEU A 75 -7.97 9.18 11.13
C LEU A 75 -7.52 7.74 10.86
N GLY A 76 -7.84 7.24 9.66
CA GLY A 76 -7.30 6.04 9.06
C GLY A 76 -6.71 6.33 7.69
N ILE A 77 -5.72 5.52 7.28
CA ILE A 77 -5.04 5.65 5.99
C ILE A 77 -5.21 4.34 5.23
N THR A 78 -5.66 4.44 3.99
CA THR A 78 -5.57 3.38 3.00
C THR A 78 -4.71 3.83 1.84
N ASN A 79 -4.02 2.90 1.19
CA ASN A 79 -3.01 3.24 0.19
C ASN A 79 -2.91 2.22 -0.93
N GLN A 80 -2.44 2.65 -2.10
CA GLN A 80 -1.90 1.76 -3.13
C GLN A 80 -0.82 0.87 -2.51
N ARG A 81 -0.94 -0.44 -2.73
CA ARG A 81 -0.03 -1.42 -2.12
C ARG A 81 1.27 -1.55 -2.92
N GLU A 82 2.28 -2.19 -2.34
CA GLU A 82 3.56 -2.61 -2.94
C GLU A 82 4.45 -1.47 -3.46
N THR A 83 3.92 -0.29 -3.70
CA THR A 83 4.70 0.90 -4.09
C THR A 83 5.75 1.18 -3.01
N THR A 84 7.00 1.26 -3.43
CA THR A 84 8.18 1.14 -2.57
C THR A 84 8.90 2.47 -2.44
N LEU A 85 9.13 2.91 -1.20
CA LEU A 85 9.87 4.12 -0.86
C LEU A 85 11.01 3.80 0.10
N ILE A 86 12.13 4.49 -0.08
CA ILE A 86 13.25 4.49 0.87
C ILE A 86 13.63 5.94 1.14
N TRP A 87 13.80 6.28 2.41
CA TRP A 87 14.15 7.64 2.84
C TRP A 87 15.18 7.65 3.94
N ASP A 88 15.86 8.77 4.07
CA ASP A 88 16.80 9.05 5.15
C ASP A 88 16.06 9.24 6.46
N ARG A 89 16.44 8.50 7.52
CA ARG A 89 15.76 8.55 8.84
C ARG A 89 15.91 9.88 9.56
N GLN A 90 16.97 10.61 9.29
CA GLN A 90 17.24 11.88 9.96
C GLN A 90 16.49 13.04 9.32
N THR A 91 16.50 13.08 7.99
CA THR A 91 15.97 14.22 7.22
C THR A 91 14.56 13.96 6.67
N GLY A 92 14.18 12.69 6.51
CA GLY A 92 12.97 12.27 5.80
C GLY A 92 13.02 12.42 4.29
N ALA A 93 14.19 12.79 3.75
CA ALA A 93 14.36 12.94 2.31
C ALA A 93 14.36 11.57 1.62
N PRO A 94 13.50 11.34 0.62
CA PRO A 94 13.56 10.15 -0.21
C PRO A 94 14.90 10.05 -0.94
N ILE A 95 15.45 8.83 -1.04
CA ILE A 95 16.72 8.62 -1.76
C ILE A 95 16.52 8.42 -3.26
N TYR A 96 15.30 8.13 -3.68
CA TYR A 96 14.88 7.90 -5.05
C TYR A 96 13.37 8.12 -5.18
N ASN A 97 12.84 8.21 -6.41
CA ASN A 97 11.41 8.18 -6.66
C ASN A 97 10.77 6.89 -6.10
N ALA A 98 9.50 6.95 -5.72
CA ALA A 98 8.74 5.76 -5.35
C ALA A 98 8.60 4.85 -6.56
N ILE A 99 9.03 3.59 -6.47
CA ILE A 99 8.85 2.60 -7.53
C ILE A 99 7.47 1.97 -7.36
N VAL A 100 6.61 2.21 -8.37
CA VAL A 100 5.19 1.87 -8.32
C VAL A 100 4.98 0.35 -8.49
N TRP A 101 3.87 -0.17 -7.97
CA TRP A 101 3.47 -1.58 -8.07
C TRP A 101 3.40 -2.11 -9.52
N GLN A 102 3.16 -1.25 -10.50
CA GLN A 102 3.10 -1.59 -11.94
C GLN A 102 4.48 -1.74 -12.58
N ASP A 103 5.54 -1.28 -11.91
CA ASP A 103 6.90 -1.24 -12.45
C ASP A 103 7.47 -2.63 -12.73
N ARG A 104 8.13 -2.80 -13.85
CA ARG A 104 8.69 -4.08 -14.31
C ARG A 104 10.20 -4.14 -14.36
N ARG A 105 10.94 -3.09 -13.88
CA ARG A 105 12.40 -3.01 -13.96
C ARG A 105 13.14 -4.15 -13.29
N THR A 106 12.53 -4.79 -12.30
CA THR A 106 13.12 -5.89 -11.54
C THR A 106 12.74 -7.28 -12.05
N ALA A 107 12.13 -7.38 -13.25
CA ALA A 107 11.72 -8.67 -13.82
C ALA A 107 12.89 -9.65 -13.94
N SER A 108 14.04 -9.19 -14.42
CA SER A 108 15.24 -10.03 -14.56
C SER A 108 15.77 -10.58 -13.21
N LEU A 109 15.65 -9.82 -12.12
CA LEU A 109 15.98 -10.31 -10.78
C LEU A 109 15.01 -11.43 -10.37
N CYS A 110 13.71 -11.20 -10.56
CA CYS A 110 12.71 -12.22 -10.24
C CYS A 110 12.90 -13.50 -11.05
N ASP A 111 13.22 -13.39 -12.34
CA ASP A 111 13.46 -14.56 -13.19
C ASP A 111 14.71 -15.34 -12.75
N ARG A 112 15.83 -14.67 -12.45
CA ARG A 112 17.01 -15.34 -11.88
C ARG A 112 16.70 -16.09 -10.59
N LEU A 113 15.92 -15.50 -9.68
CA LEU A 113 15.55 -16.16 -8.42
C LEU A 113 14.61 -17.36 -8.66
N LYS A 114 13.73 -17.30 -9.66
CA LYS A 114 12.90 -18.46 -10.08
C LYS A 114 13.80 -19.60 -10.62
N ASP A 115 14.75 -19.28 -11.49
CA ASP A 115 15.69 -20.27 -12.06
C ASP A 115 16.54 -20.95 -10.99
N GLN A 116 16.80 -20.24 -9.87
CA GLN A 116 17.46 -20.78 -8.68
C GLN A 116 16.52 -21.60 -7.78
N GLY A 117 15.23 -21.71 -8.12
CA GLY A 117 14.25 -22.49 -7.35
C GLY A 117 13.67 -21.76 -6.13
N SER A 118 13.92 -20.46 -5.96
CA SER A 118 13.54 -19.71 -4.75
C SER A 118 12.04 -19.41 -4.65
N GLU A 119 11.25 -19.54 -5.75
CA GLU A 119 9.81 -19.23 -5.74
C GLU A 119 9.06 -20.10 -4.74
N SER A 120 9.41 -21.38 -4.61
CA SER A 120 8.72 -22.29 -3.68
C SER A 120 8.86 -21.85 -2.21
N LEU A 121 10.07 -21.43 -1.81
CA LEU A 121 10.34 -20.89 -0.46
C LEU A 121 9.51 -19.64 -0.21
N LEU A 122 9.57 -18.68 -1.14
CA LEU A 122 8.84 -17.42 -1.03
C LEU A 122 7.34 -17.65 -0.94
N THR A 123 6.76 -18.43 -1.88
CA THR A 123 5.32 -18.71 -1.91
C THR A 123 4.85 -19.38 -0.62
N LYS A 124 5.61 -20.34 -0.09
CA LYS A 124 5.26 -21.02 1.16
C LYS A 124 5.18 -20.07 2.35
N LYS A 125 6.05 -19.06 2.42
CA LYS A 125 6.13 -18.13 3.55
C LYS A 125 5.19 -16.93 3.41
N THR A 126 5.02 -16.45 2.17
CA THR A 126 4.34 -15.18 1.92
C THR A 126 2.97 -15.32 1.26
N GLY A 127 2.66 -16.49 0.65
CA GLY A 127 1.50 -16.67 -0.21
C GLY A 127 1.60 -15.97 -1.58
N LEU A 128 2.74 -15.33 -1.87
CA LEU A 128 2.99 -14.56 -3.09
C LEU A 128 3.80 -15.38 -4.11
N LEU A 129 3.97 -14.81 -5.30
CA LEU A 129 4.84 -15.32 -6.35
C LEU A 129 6.10 -14.45 -6.45
N LEU A 130 7.18 -14.96 -7.07
CA LEU A 130 8.31 -14.11 -7.46
C LEU A 130 7.91 -13.24 -8.65
N ASP A 131 7.51 -12.00 -8.39
CA ASP A 131 7.10 -11.04 -9.41
C ASP A 131 7.56 -9.62 -9.03
N PRO A 132 7.96 -8.78 -9.99
CA PRO A 132 8.27 -7.36 -9.78
C PRO A 132 7.15 -6.54 -9.12
N TYR A 133 5.95 -7.07 -9.10
CA TYR A 133 4.80 -6.46 -8.43
C TYR A 133 5.09 -6.12 -6.97
N PHE A 134 5.76 -7.03 -6.24
CA PHE A 134 5.98 -6.92 -4.79
C PHE A 134 7.20 -6.07 -4.44
N SER A 135 7.26 -5.55 -3.19
CA SER A 135 8.23 -4.53 -2.80
C SER A 135 9.69 -5.02 -2.75
N ALA A 136 9.94 -6.28 -2.36
CA ALA A 136 11.29 -6.78 -2.07
C ALA A 136 12.30 -6.53 -3.20
N SER A 137 11.93 -6.89 -4.44
CA SER A 137 12.81 -6.71 -5.59
C SER A 137 13.13 -5.24 -5.89
N LYS A 138 12.17 -4.33 -5.63
CA LYS A 138 12.34 -2.89 -5.80
C LYS A 138 13.29 -2.30 -4.75
N ILE A 139 13.20 -2.78 -3.50
CA ILE A 139 14.14 -2.40 -2.43
C ILE A 139 15.56 -2.82 -2.83
N SER A 140 15.77 -4.09 -3.24
CA SER A 140 17.06 -4.58 -3.72
C SER A 140 17.61 -3.70 -4.83
N TRP A 141 16.78 -3.38 -5.82
CA TRP A 141 17.15 -2.53 -6.94
C TRP A 141 17.61 -1.13 -6.46
N MET A 142 16.87 -0.48 -5.57
CA MET A 142 17.26 0.83 -5.04
C MET A 142 18.59 0.76 -4.29
N LEU A 143 18.82 -0.29 -3.48
CA LEU A 143 20.06 -0.46 -2.73
C LEU A 143 21.27 -0.69 -3.63
N GLU A 144 21.08 -1.26 -4.82
CA GLU A 144 22.13 -1.53 -5.81
C GLU A 144 22.42 -0.33 -6.71
N HIS A 145 21.37 0.43 -7.10
CA HIS A 145 21.49 1.45 -8.15
C HIS A 145 21.58 2.88 -7.62
N VAL A 146 21.17 3.13 -6.38
CA VAL A 146 21.33 4.46 -5.76
C VAL A 146 22.69 4.53 -5.06
N ALA A 147 23.52 5.47 -5.46
CA ALA A 147 24.88 5.62 -4.94
C ALA A 147 24.91 5.71 -3.39
N GLY A 148 25.66 4.83 -2.75
CA GLY A 148 25.84 4.78 -1.30
C GLY A 148 24.64 4.24 -0.51
N ALA A 149 23.51 3.90 -1.15
CA ALA A 149 22.32 3.44 -0.47
C ALA A 149 22.57 2.17 0.36
N ARG A 150 23.24 1.17 -0.20
CA ARG A 150 23.59 -0.09 0.48
C ARG A 150 24.33 0.17 1.79
N ALA A 151 25.43 0.90 1.75
CA ALA A 151 26.24 1.19 2.93
C ALA A 151 25.48 1.98 4.00
N ARG A 152 24.60 2.90 3.58
CA ARG A 152 23.74 3.65 4.50
C ARG A 152 22.66 2.79 5.14
N ALA A 153 22.07 1.86 4.36
CA ALA A 153 21.09 0.91 4.85
C ALA A 153 21.68 -0.03 5.92
N GLU A 154 22.89 -0.57 5.66
CA GLU A 154 23.62 -1.41 6.60
C GLU A 154 23.95 -0.69 7.93
N LYS A 155 24.18 0.63 7.88
CA LYS A 155 24.37 1.47 9.07
C LYS A 155 23.06 1.85 9.77
N GLY A 156 21.88 1.47 9.22
CA GLY A 156 20.58 1.82 9.77
C GLY A 156 20.15 3.27 9.54
N GLU A 157 20.79 3.99 8.62
CA GLU A 157 20.50 5.39 8.31
C GLU A 157 19.25 5.55 7.43
N LEU A 158 18.81 4.48 6.75
CA LEU A 158 17.67 4.47 5.85
C LEU A 158 16.46 3.76 6.45
N ALA A 159 15.28 4.21 6.08
CA ALA A 159 14.01 3.57 6.35
C ALA A 159 13.36 3.15 5.03
N PHE A 160 12.75 1.98 5.03
CA PHE A 160 11.87 1.50 3.97
C PHE A 160 10.42 1.59 4.42
N GLY A 161 9.52 1.82 3.48
CA GLY A 161 8.08 1.65 3.65
C GLY A 161 7.34 1.51 2.33
N THR A 162 6.16 0.93 2.43
CA THR A 162 5.09 1.18 1.50
C THR A 162 4.50 2.56 1.78
N VAL A 163 3.57 3.02 0.96
CA VAL A 163 3.08 4.41 1.06
C VAL A 163 2.50 4.74 2.43
N ASP A 164 1.79 3.79 3.08
CA ASP A 164 1.27 3.96 4.44
C ASP A 164 2.36 4.32 5.46
N SER A 165 3.47 3.58 5.46
CA SER A 165 4.60 3.85 6.37
C SER A 165 5.24 5.21 6.14
N PHE A 166 5.40 5.60 4.88
CA PHE A 166 5.94 6.92 4.52
C PHE A 166 5.01 8.04 4.98
N LEU A 167 3.70 7.91 4.74
CA LEU A 167 2.72 8.88 5.18
C LEU A 167 2.62 8.95 6.70
N LEU A 168 2.60 7.80 7.38
CA LEU A 168 2.59 7.73 8.84
C LEU A 168 3.82 8.45 9.42
N TRP A 169 5.00 8.13 8.89
CA TRP A 169 6.25 8.74 9.32
C TRP A 169 6.20 10.27 9.16
N ARG A 170 5.78 10.74 7.99
CA ARG A 170 5.63 12.18 7.70
C ARG A 170 4.58 12.82 8.60
N LEU A 171 3.37 12.26 8.72
CA LEU A 171 2.28 12.81 9.53
C LEU A 171 2.62 12.89 11.01
N THR A 172 3.42 11.96 11.53
CA THR A 172 3.86 11.95 12.93
C THR A 172 5.11 12.79 13.19
N GLY A 173 5.65 13.49 12.19
CA GLY A 173 6.89 14.27 12.32
C GLY A 173 8.12 13.40 12.57
N GLY A 174 8.20 12.22 11.95
CA GLY A 174 9.32 11.29 12.05
C GLY A 174 9.33 10.41 13.30
N LYS A 175 8.27 10.41 14.10
CA LYS A 175 8.23 9.70 15.39
C LYS A 175 7.83 8.23 15.29
N VAL A 176 7.01 7.86 14.30
CA VAL A 176 6.50 6.50 14.13
C VAL A 176 6.89 5.94 12.77
N HIS A 177 7.62 4.83 12.78
CA HIS A 177 7.96 4.05 11.60
C HIS A 177 7.31 2.67 11.73
N ALA A 178 6.07 2.58 11.27
CA ALA A 178 5.27 1.37 11.35
C ALA A 178 4.46 1.17 10.06
N THR A 179 3.98 -0.05 9.86
CA THR A 179 3.03 -0.48 8.83
C THR A 179 2.01 -1.41 9.45
N ASP A 180 0.97 -1.79 8.72
CA ASP A 180 0.05 -2.84 9.14
C ASP A 180 0.34 -4.19 8.48
N ALA A 181 -0.27 -5.25 9.00
CA ALA A 181 -0.08 -6.60 8.49
C ALA A 181 -0.55 -6.76 7.03
N THR A 182 -1.53 -5.96 6.55
CA THR A 182 -2.00 -6.03 5.16
C THR A 182 -0.95 -5.51 4.19
N ASN A 183 -0.36 -4.36 4.45
CA ASN A 183 0.73 -3.79 3.66
C ASN A 183 2.02 -4.63 3.77
N ALA A 184 2.38 -5.07 4.98
CA ALA A 184 3.54 -5.95 5.19
C ALA A 184 3.44 -7.23 4.36
N SER A 185 2.25 -7.85 4.29
CA SER A 185 2.01 -9.08 3.51
C SER A 185 2.23 -8.92 2.01
N ARG A 186 2.32 -7.67 1.50
CA ARG A 186 2.55 -7.38 0.06
C ARG A 186 4.00 -7.10 -0.28
N THR A 187 4.89 -7.19 0.67
CA THR A 187 6.30 -6.83 0.47
C THR A 187 7.16 -7.96 -0.08
N ALA A 188 6.70 -9.21 -0.03
CA ALA A 188 7.50 -10.44 -0.23
C ALA A 188 8.63 -10.65 0.81
N LEU A 189 8.56 -9.97 1.96
CA LEU A 189 9.49 -10.07 3.08
C LEU A 189 8.83 -10.52 4.38
N PHE A 190 7.50 -10.55 4.42
CA PHE A 190 6.70 -10.84 5.60
C PHE A 190 6.16 -12.26 5.57
N ASN A 191 6.47 -13.03 6.61
CA ASN A 191 5.92 -14.37 6.78
C ASN A 191 4.49 -14.27 7.30
N ILE A 192 3.52 -14.57 6.43
CA ILE A 192 2.10 -14.43 6.77
C ILE A 192 1.60 -15.47 7.78
N HIS A 193 2.35 -16.54 8.03
CA HIS A 193 2.03 -17.55 9.04
C HIS A 193 2.60 -17.18 10.41
N ALA A 194 3.86 -16.71 10.44
CA ALA A 194 4.54 -16.28 11.66
C ALA A 194 4.19 -14.83 12.05
N GLN A 195 3.55 -14.08 11.17
CA GLN A 195 3.16 -12.66 11.34
C GLN A 195 4.32 -11.74 11.70
N GLN A 196 5.48 -11.96 11.05
CA GLN A 196 6.70 -11.19 11.26
C GLN A 196 7.56 -11.13 9.99
N TRP A 197 8.50 -10.19 9.93
CA TRP A 197 9.54 -10.15 8.92
C TRP A 197 10.38 -11.43 8.97
N ASP A 198 10.69 -12.02 7.80
CA ASP A 198 11.34 -13.33 7.68
C ASP A 198 12.81 -13.16 7.25
N ASP A 199 13.76 -13.65 8.07
CA ASP A 199 15.19 -13.48 7.83
C ASP A 199 15.66 -14.17 6.55
N GLU A 200 15.12 -15.36 6.20
CA GLU A 200 15.50 -16.04 4.96
C GLU A 200 15.05 -15.24 3.72
N LEU A 201 13.91 -14.54 3.80
CA LEU A 201 13.45 -13.66 2.73
C LEU A 201 14.29 -12.38 2.67
N LEU A 202 14.68 -11.82 3.82
CA LEU A 202 15.59 -10.68 3.88
C LEU A 202 16.96 -11.03 3.27
N ASP A 203 17.51 -12.18 3.59
CA ASP A 203 18.75 -12.68 3.03
C ASP A 203 18.64 -12.93 1.52
N LEU A 204 17.52 -13.54 1.06
CA LEU A 204 17.25 -13.78 -0.36
C LEU A 204 17.31 -12.50 -1.19
N PHE A 205 16.76 -11.41 -0.68
CA PHE A 205 16.75 -10.11 -1.35
C PHE A 205 17.85 -9.16 -0.88
N GLN A 206 18.74 -9.61 0.03
CA GLN A 206 19.84 -8.83 0.61
C GLN A 206 19.37 -7.49 1.21
N ILE A 207 18.32 -7.52 2.01
CA ILE A 207 17.71 -6.33 2.61
C ILE A 207 18.04 -6.29 4.11
N PRO A 208 18.71 -5.23 4.61
CA PRO A 208 18.98 -5.08 6.03
C PRO A 208 17.68 -4.93 6.84
N ARG A 209 17.53 -5.77 7.89
CA ARG A 209 16.35 -5.72 8.78
C ARG A 209 16.14 -4.36 9.42
N SER A 210 17.20 -3.60 9.66
CA SER A 210 17.15 -2.25 10.25
C SER A 210 16.33 -1.23 9.46
N MET A 211 16.10 -1.50 8.17
CA MET A 211 15.29 -0.62 7.31
C MET A 211 13.79 -0.78 7.52
N LEU A 212 13.34 -1.91 8.09
CA LEU A 212 11.94 -2.31 8.08
C LEU A 212 11.12 -1.61 9.17
N PRO A 213 9.84 -1.26 8.89
CA PRO A 213 8.93 -0.70 9.89
C PRO A 213 8.47 -1.78 10.90
N GLU A 214 8.00 -1.33 12.06
CA GLU A 214 7.24 -2.18 12.98
C GLU A 214 5.91 -2.60 12.33
N VAL A 215 5.52 -3.87 12.46
CA VAL A 215 4.25 -4.37 11.91
C VAL A 215 3.19 -4.43 13.00
N ARG A 216 2.16 -3.60 12.90
CA ARG A 216 1.04 -3.51 13.82
C ARG A 216 -0.23 -4.16 13.26
N ASN A 217 -1.29 -4.23 14.09
CA ASN A 217 -2.61 -4.60 13.60
C ASN A 217 -3.14 -3.58 12.59
N THR A 218 -4.11 -3.96 11.78
CA THR A 218 -4.74 -3.05 10.81
C THR A 218 -5.50 -1.91 11.50
N ALA A 219 -6.11 -2.19 12.66
CA ALA A 219 -6.61 -1.18 13.57
C ALA A 219 -5.76 -1.25 14.86
N ASP A 220 -5.02 -0.17 15.14
CA ASP A 220 -4.06 -0.10 16.26
C ASP A 220 -3.82 1.38 16.63
N ASP A 221 -3.04 1.62 17.67
CA ASP A 221 -2.52 2.94 17.97
C ASP A 221 -1.26 3.23 17.14
N PHE A 222 -1.39 4.02 16.07
CA PHE A 222 -0.27 4.47 15.25
C PHE A 222 0.27 5.85 15.69
N GLY A 223 -0.10 6.33 16.89
CA GLY A 223 0.25 7.64 17.40
C GLY A 223 -0.69 8.73 16.88
N ALA A 224 -0.21 9.95 16.79
CA ALA A 224 -1.00 11.10 16.36
C ALA A 224 -0.20 11.98 15.40
N THR A 225 -0.91 12.73 14.57
CA THR A 225 -0.31 13.71 13.66
C THR A 225 0.40 14.81 14.44
N ASP A 226 1.54 15.28 13.91
CA ASP A 226 2.24 16.43 14.50
C ASP A 226 1.40 17.70 14.26
N PRO A 227 1.08 18.49 15.32
CA PRO A 227 0.32 19.73 15.17
C PRO A 227 0.95 20.75 14.21
N LYS A 228 2.26 20.69 14.01
CA LYS A 228 2.95 21.56 13.04
C LYS A 228 2.54 21.27 11.59
N ILE A 229 2.05 20.06 11.30
CA ILE A 229 1.70 19.59 9.96
C ILE A 229 0.22 19.90 9.64
N LEU A 230 -0.69 19.52 10.55
CA LEU A 230 -2.14 19.67 10.35
C LEU A 230 -2.79 20.74 11.24
N GLY A 231 -2.00 21.51 12.01
CA GLY A 231 -2.53 22.49 12.97
C GLY A 231 -3.15 21.87 14.22
N ARG A 232 -3.18 20.53 14.32
CA ARG A 232 -3.74 19.77 15.45
C ARG A 232 -3.18 18.35 15.52
N ALA A 233 -3.23 17.76 16.71
CA ALA A 233 -2.96 16.34 16.89
C ALA A 233 -4.24 15.54 16.64
N LEU A 234 -4.24 14.68 15.62
CA LEU A 234 -5.31 13.72 15.35
C LEU A 234 -4.75 12.32 15.55
N PRO A 235 -5.34 11.49 16.41
CA PRO A 235 -4.94 10.09 16.56
C PRO A 235 -5.07 9.34 15.22
N ILE A 236 -4.11 8.44 14.95
CA ILE A 236 -4.09 7.59 13.77
C ILE A 236 -4.43 6.17 14.23
N TYR A 237 -5.60 5.65 13.83
CA TYR A 237 -6.14 4.40 14.35
C TYR A 237 -6.13 3.23 13.37
N ALA A 238 -5.84 3.47 12.09
CA ALA A 238 -5.81 2.40 11.12
C ALA A 238 -4.86 2.68 9.96
N LEU A 239 -4.15 1.64 9.53
CA LEU A 239 -3.47 1.54 8.24
C LEU A 239 -4.00 0.29 7.54
N VAL A 240 -4.25 0.36 6.24
CA VAL A 240 -4.75 -0.79 5.47
C VAL A 240 -4.43 -0.63 3.99
N GLY A 241 -4.02 -1.70 3.31
CA GLY A 241 -3.91 -1.71 1.86
C GLY A 241 -5.28 -1.47 1.19
N ASP A 242 -5.31 -0.75 0.07
CA ASP A 242 -6.53 -0.31 -0.61
C ASP A 242 -7.51 -1.45 -0.93
N GLN A 243 -7.01 -2.58 -1.42
CA GLN A 243 -7.85 -3.72 -1.77
C GLN A 243 -8.42 -4.43 -0.52
N GLN A 244 -7.65 -4.46 0.57
CA GLN A 244 -8.10 -4.97 1.86
C GLN A 244 -9.10 -4.02 2.51
N GLY A 245 -8.84 -2.71 2.45
CA GLY A 245 -9.80 -1.69 2.86
C GLY A 245 -11.13 -1.81 2.12
N ALA A 246 -11.06 -2.03 0.79
CA ALA A 246 -12.25 -2.27 -0.02
C ALA A 246 -12.98 -3.58 0.35
N LEU A 247 -12.25 -4.66 0.70
CA LEU A 247 -12.86 -5.93 1.16
C LEU A 247 -13.73 -5.68 2.39
N VAL A 248 -13.19 -5.00 3.40
CA VAL A 248 -13.91 -4.66 4.64
C VAL A 248 -15.04 -3.67 4.35
N GLY A 249 -14.77 -2.63 3.55
CA GLY A 249 -15.74 -1.59 3.19
C GLY A 249 -16.96 -2.12 2.42
N GLN A 250 -16.79 -3.19 1.65
CA GLN A 250 -17.89 -3.92 0.98
C GLN A 250 -18.58 -4.95 1.89
N GLY A 251 -18.24 -5.00 3.17
CA GLY A 251 -18.82 -5.94 4.12
C GLY A 251 -18.39 -7.40 3.93
N CYS A 252 -17.32 -7.68 3.19
CA CYS A 252 -16.82 -9.03 2.95
C CYS A 252 -16.00 -9.54 4.14
N VAL A 253 -16.63 -9.60 5.32
CA VAL A 253 -15.98 -9.94 6.60
C VAL A 253 -16.15 -11.40 7.02
N ALA A 254 -16.99 -12.16 6.32
CA ALA A 254 -17.18 -13.60 6.59
C ALA A 254 -16.47 -14.46 5.54
N HIS A 255 -16.09 -15.69 5.96
CA HIS A 255 -15.48 -16.67 5.07
C HIS A 255 -16.33 -16.91 3.81
N GLY A 256 -15.69 -16.93 2.64
CA GLY A 256 -16.32 -17.14 1.34
C GLY A 256 -16.90 -15.88 0.69
N MET A 257 -16.99 -14.75 1.42
CA MET A 257 -17.41 -13.49 0.83
C MET A 257 -16.33 -12.93 -0.11
N LEU A 258 -16.76 -12.46 -1.27
CA LEU A 258 -15.88 -11.98 -2.34
C LEU A 258 -16.28 -10.57 -2.75
N LYS A 259 -15.28 -9.70 -2.90
CA LYS A 259 -15.42 -8.42 -3.59
C LYS A 259 -14.64 -8.43 -4.91
N SER A 260 -15.09 -7.67 -5.88
CA SER A 260 -14.35 -7.42 -7.11
C SER A 260 -14.33 -5.92 -7.40
N THR A 261 -13.15 -5.37 -7.64
CA THR A 261 -12.94 -3.97 -8.00
C THR A 261 -12.58 -3.90 -9.47
N TYR A 262 -13.34 -3.14 -10.24
CA TYR A 262 -13.11 -2.86 -11.65
C TYR A 262 -12.69 -1.40 -11.81
N GLY A 263 -11.44 -1.17 -12.17
CA GLY A 263 -10.85 0.13 -12.44
C GLY A 263 -9.85 0.03 -13.59
N THR A 264 -8.70 0.67 -13.47
CA THR A 264 -7.56 0.51 -14.38
C THR A 264 -7.18 -0.97 -14.55
N GLY A 265 -7.07 -1.69 -13.43
CA GLY A 265 -7.02 -3.15 -13.32
C GLY A 265 -8.31 -3.72 -12.74
N CYS A 266 -8.38 -5.05 -12.62
CA CYS A 266 -9.44 -5.76 -11.91
C CYS A 266 -8.82 -6.61 -10.80
N PHE A 267 -9.35 -6.45 -9.58
CA PHE A 267 -8.84 -7.12 -8.38
C PHE A 267 -10.00 -7.81 -7.65
N ALA A 268 -10.03 -9.14 -7.73
CA ALA A 268 -10.97 -9.95 -6.97
C ALA A 268 -10.30 -10.43 -5.68
N MET A 269 -10.98 -10.31 -4.55
CA MET A 269 -10.47 -10.74 -3.25
C MET A 269 -11.56 -11.47 -2.47
N MET A 270 -11.26 -12.71 -2.05
CA MET A 270 -12.17 -13.55 -1.28
C MET A 270 -11.64 -13.76 0.13
N ASN A 271 -12.46 -13.46 1.13
CA ASN A 271 -12.15 -13.73 2.54
C ASN A 271 -12.11 -15.25 2.79
N THR A 272 -11.01 -15.75 3.34
CA THR A 272 -10.83 -17.19 3.67
C THR A 272 -10.82 -17.46 5.17
N GLY A 273 -11.25 -16.50 5.98
CA GLY A 273 -11.26 -16.60 7.43
C GLY A 273 -9.84 -16.72 8.00
N ASN A 274 -9.66 -17.53 9.04
CA ASN A 274 -8.39 -17.77 9.70
C ASN A 274 -7.49 -18.81 8.99
N HIS A 275 -7.87 -19.24 7.79
CA HIS A 275 -7.11 -20.21 7.01
C HIS A 275 -6.40 -19.55 5.84
N CYS A 276 -5.06 -19.63 5.82
CA CYS A 276 -4.26 -19.32 4.64
C CYS A 276 -4.42 -20.45 3.62
N VAL A 277 -5.15 -20.20 2.53
CA VAL A 277 -5.44 -21.19 1.50
C VAL A 277 -4.38 -21.11 0.40
N PRO A 278 -3.53 -22.14 0.19
CA PRO A 278 -2.58 -22.17 -0.90
C PRO A 278 -3.30 -22.37 -2.24
N SER A 279 -3.00 -21.55 -3.23
CA SER A 279 -3.59 -21.67 -4.56
C SER A 279 -2.80 -22.60 -5.46
N LYS A 280 -3.51 -23.50 -6.17
CA LYS A 280 -2.95 -24.34 -7.24
C LYS A 280 -3.02 -23.65 -8.63
N HIS A 281 -3.60 -22.45 -8.69
CA HIS A 281 -3.89 -21.72 -9.94
C HIS A 281 -3.27 -20.32 -9.95
N ARG A 282 -2.15 -20.14 -9.23
CA ARG A 282 -1.38 -18.88 -9.15
C ARG A 282 -2.18 -17.67 -8.61
N LEU A 283 -3.27 -17.90 -7.87
CA LEU A 283 -3.86 -16.85 -7.03
C LEU A 283 -2.93 -16.58 -5.84
N LEU A 284 -3.00 -15.38 -5.32
CA LEU A 284 -2.18 -14.95 -4.19
C LEU A 284 -2.93 -15.19 -2.88
N SER A 285 -2.24 -15.75 -1.89
CA SER A 285 -2.73 -15.73 -0.51
C SER A 285 -2.15 -14.51 0.20
N THR A 286 -2.96 -13.79 0.95
CA THR A 286 -2.55 -12.53 1.59
C THR A 286 -3.27 -12.33 2.92
N VAL A 287 -2.80 -11.41 3.74
CA VAL A 287 -3.53 -10.97 4.94
C VAL A 287 -4.67 -10.05 4.50
N ALA A 288 -5.91 -10.39 4.87
CA ALA A 288 -7.08 -9.54 4.67
C ALA A 288 -7.14 -8.39 5.68
N TYR A 289 -6.91 -8.72 6.95
CA TYR A 289 -6.71 -7.80 8.07
C TYR A 289 -6.17 -8.55 9.29
N ARG A 290 -5.57 -7.83 10.22
CA ARG A 290 -5.20 -8.34 11.54
C ARG A 290 -5.78 -7.42 12.62
N LEU A 291 -6.60 -7.98 13.51
CA LEU A 291 -7.26 -7.26 14.59
C LEU A 291 -7.02 -7.98 15.91
N ASN A 292 -6.57 -7.27 16.94
CA ASN A 292 -6.28 -7.83 18.27
C ASN A 292 -5.34 -9.06 18.23
N GLY A 293 -4.40 -9.09 17.29
CA GLY A 293 -3.48 -10.21 17.09
C GLY A 293 -4.06 -11.37 16.27
N GLU A 294 -5.35 -11.37 15.96
CA GLU A 294 -5.99 -12.40 15.13
C GLU A 294 -5.92 -12.02 13.65
N THR A 295 -5.43 -12.95 12.82
CA THR A 295 -5.25 -12.75 11.39
C THR A 295 -6.37 -13.39 10.58
N THR A 296 -7.00 -12.61 9.72
CA THR A 296 -7.88 -13.07 8.66
C THR A 296 -7.14 -13.04 7.34
N TYR A 297 -7.29 -14.09 6.53
CA TYR A 297 -6.63 -14.23 5.23
C TYR A 297 -7.61 -14.02 4.08
N ALA A 298 -7.04 -13.81 2.89
CA ALA A 298 -7.80 -13.75 1.64
C ALA A 298 -7.03 -14.41 0.49
N LEU A 299 -7.80 -14.90 -0.51
CA LEU A 299 -7.28 -15.21 -1.84
C LEU A 299 -7.50 -14.01 -2.76
N GLU A 300 -6.49 -13.66 -3.53
CA GLU A 300 -6.53 -12.54 -4.47
C GLU A 300 -6.20 -13.00 -5.89
N GLY A 301 -7.04 -12.58 -6.85
CA GLY A 301 -6.76 -12.62 -8.27
C GLY A 301 -6.62 -11.21 -8.82
N SER A 302 -5.54 -10.95 -9.56
CA SER A 302 -5.20 -9.63 -10.09
C SER A 302 -5.08 -9.65 -11.60
N LEU A 303 -5.82 -8.77 -12.28
CA LEU A 303 -5.68 -8.44 -13.70
C LEU A 303 -5.20 -6.99 -13.79
N PHE A 304 -3.94 -6.78 -14.18
CA PHE A 304 -3.33 -5.44 -14.16
C PHE A 304 -3.92 -4.47 -15.18
N MET A 305 -4.48 -5.00 -16.26
CA MET A 305 -5.06 -4.24 -17.36
C MET A 305 -6.53 -4.65 -17.53
N ALA A 306 -7.46 -3.77 -17.19
CA ALA A 306 -8.89 -3.94 -17.37
C ALA A 306 -9.48 -2.68 -18.04
N GLY A 307 -9.96 -1.70 -17.29
CA GLY A 307 -10.43 -0.43 -17.85
C GLY A 307 -9.37 0.34 -18.64
N ALA A 308 -8.10 0.22 -18.24
CA ALA A 308 -6.99 0.80 -18.98
C ALA A 308 -6.86 0.24 -20.41
N SER A 309 -7.13 -1.06 -20.62
CA SER A 309 -7.14 -1.65 -21.96
C SER A 309 -8.26 -1.06 -22.83
N VAL A 310 -9.45 -0.88 -22.24
CA VAL A 310 -10.59 -0.27 -22.91
C VAL A 310 -10.29 1.19 -23.28
N GLN A 311 -9.70 1.94 -22.34
CA GLN A 311 -9.27 3.32 -22.59
C GLN A 311 -8.22 3.39 -23.70
N TRP A 312 -7.24 2.49 -23.72
CA TRP A 312 -6.22 2.43 -24.76
C TRP A 312 -6.82 2.10 -26.14
N LEU A 313 -7.77 1.17 -26.23
CA LEU A 313 -8.47 0.87 -27.48
C LEU A 313 -9.25 2.07 -28.00
N ARG A 314 -9.88 2.85 -27.09
CA ARG A 314 -10.64 4.05 -27.44
C ARG A 314 -9.73 5.23 -27.78
N ASP A 315 -8.83 5.60 -26.88
CA ASP A 315 -8.09 6.87 -26.94
C ASP A 315 -6.74 6.71 -27.66
N GLY A 316 -6.07 5.56 -27.48
CA GLY A 316 -4.77 5.27 -28.09
C GLY A 316 -4.86 4.75 -29.52
N LEU A 317 -5.74 3.79 -29.79
CA LEU A 317 -5.91 3.19 -31.10
C LEU A 317 -7.09 3.77 -31.90
N GLY A 318 -8.07 4.37 -31.24
CA GLY A 318 -9.26 4.93 -31.91
C GLY A 318 -10.13 3.89 -32.65
N ILE A 319 -10.09 2.60 -32.20
CA ILE A 319 -10.78 1.49 -32.88
C ILE A 319 -12.11 1.13 -32.27
N ILE A 320 -12.44 1.72 -31.11
CA ILE A 320 -13.74 1.56 -30.47
C ILE A 320 -14.28 2.92 -30.03
N GLU A 321 -15.60 3.08 -30.11
CA GLU A 321 -16.36 4.13 -29.44
C GLU A 321 -17.14 3.50 -28.30
N ILE A 322 -16.92 3.99 -27.07
CA ILE A 322 -17.73 3.54 -25.95
C ILE A 322 -18.94 4.46 -25.88
N GLY A 323 -20.07 3.99 -26.39
CA GLY A 323 -21.36 4.55 -26.06
C GLY A 323 -21.60 4.46 -24.53
N ARG A 324 -22.45 5.34 -23.99
CA ARG A 324 -22.91 5.20 -22.60
C ARG A 324 -23.51 3.81 -22.46
N ALA A 325 -22.98 2.99 -21.56
CA ALA A 325 -23.66 1.77 -21.19
C ALA A 325 -25.01 2.17 -20.60
N HIS A 326 -26.07 1.80 -21.27
CA HIS A 326 -27.38 1.87 -20.68
C HIS A 326 -27.47 0.72 -19.69
N VAL A 327 -27.37 1.05 -18.41
CA VAL A 327 -27.73 0.16 -17.30
C VAL A 327 -29.20 0.42 -17.00
#